data_168ff70f1e1e593d2c3e0b9f3475fc65
#
_entry.id   168ff70f1e1e593d2c3e0b9f3475fc65
#
_cell.length_a   1.000
_cell.length_b   1.000
_cell.length_c   1.000
_cell.angle_alpha   90.00
_cell.angle_beta   90.00
_cell.angle_gamma   90.00
#
_symmetry.space_group_name_H-M   'P 1'
#
loop_
_entity.id
_entity.type
_entity.pdbx_description
1 polymer ?
#
loop_
_entity_poly.entity_id
_entity_poly.type
_entity_poly.pdbx_seq_one_letter_code
_entity_poly.pdbx_strand_id
1 'polypeptide(L)'
;MEKASEKMKLRIVLILFFLVSFSAVLHSEVPEIETLWFDGLKPFRLEGFISPDVCNQCHGELYDMWNGSMHASALDDPLFRAATKIFIKDASNPGELADSEHCVACHTPIAYRSGQIKGSSDDYSKADEVTGRAISCDMCHTINEVVRLGNASFNTDPGQGEGDPGVKRGPHDDAEAMYHESAYSELHTSSEICGACHNVTHLWYMTKLEGTYDEWYHSPYNYADPEKRVICQDCHMRQSPGKPSTGMTERPDYPGTSTEMGKERPHIYRHSVVGANAFIPEKLGHPEKAQLARERLQNAAVLEVLPPGPGKSISDITVRVKNEGAGHMLPTGVTEFRQMWLEVTVADSKGRTVFSSGTVDSNGNLSENTCIFQTVFGDSQGNPTLNVAKASRMLHDQRIHPKGFLDETFHFKKPCKRPLTIKAELKYRSIIPSVAAMLLGDDTINVPVMTMTSIEKKIE
;
A
#
# COMPACT_ATOMS: atom_id res chain seq x y z
N MET A 1 -22.48 -48.38 -44.40
CA MET A 1 -21.87 -47.04 -44.46
C MET A 1 -22.75 -45.95 -43.82
N GLU A 2 -24.07 -46.05 -43.88
CA GLU A 2 -24.99 -45.04 -43.30
C GLU A 2 -24.95 -44.90 -41.77
N LYS A 3 -24.87 -46.00 -41.04
CA LYS A 3 -24.82 -45.98 -39.55
C LYS A 3 -23.53 -45.35 -38.94
N ALA A 4 -22.46 -45.31 -39.70
CA ALA A 4 -21.20 -44.66 -39.27
C ALA A 4 -21.27 -43.11 -39.44
N SER A 5 -22.00 -42.64 -40.44
CA SER A 5 -22.23 -41.21 -40.73
C SER A 5 -23.12 -40.54 -39.67
N GLU A 6 -24.17 -41.23 -39.20
CA GLU A 6 -25.05 -40.70 -38.16
C GLU A 6 -24.37 -40.57 -36.78
N LYS A 7 -23.55 -41.59 -36.41
CA LYS A 7 -22.76 -41.51 -35.15
C LYS A 7 -21.71 -40.44 -35.18
N MET A 8 -21.13 -40.11 -36.32
CA MET A 8 -20.16 -39.04 -36.48
C MET A 8 -20.84 -37.66 -36.47
N LYS A 9 -22.02 -37.50 -37.06
CA LYS A 9 -22.83 -36.28 -36.97
C LYS A 9 -23.29 -36.00 -35.53
N LEU A 10 -23.72 -37.04 -34.80
CA LEU A 10 -24.15 -36.91 -33.40
C LEU A 10 -22.98 -36.55 -32.46
N ARG A 11 -21.76 -37.04 -32.71
CA ARG A 11 -20.56 -36.66 -31.94
C ARG A 11 -20.10 -35.23 -32.23
N ILE A 12 -20.22 -34.74 -33.47
CA ILE A 12 -19.88 -33.35 -33.83
C ILE A 12 -20.90 -32.38 -33.21
N VAL A 13 -22.19 -32.72 -33.18
CA VAL A 13 -23.23 -31.90 -32.53
C VAL A 13 -23.03 -31.86 -31.02
N LEU A 14 -22.65 -32.97 -30.36
CA LEU A 14 -22.34 -33.01 -28.93
C LEU A 14 -21.10 -32.23 -28.58
N ILE A 15 -20.04 -32.23 -29.41
CA ILE A 15 -18.82 -31.45 -29.19
C ILE A 15 -19.10 -29.95 -29.41
N LEU A 16 -19.92 -29.59 -30.40
CA LEU A 16 -20.35 -28.21 -30.62
C LEU A 16 -21.25 -27.70 -29.48
N PHE A 17 -22.15 -28.55 -28.96
CA PHE A 17 -22.98 -28.18 -27.80
C PHE A 17 -22.17 -28.01 -26.52
N PHE A 18 -21.09 -28.82 -26.31
CA PHE A 18 -20.17 -28.66 -25.17
C PHE A 18 -19.29 -27.44 -25.32
N LEU A 19 -18.84 -27.08 -26.52
CA LEU A 19 -18.05 -25.87 -26.77
C LEU A 19 -18.91 -24.60 -26.66
N VAL A 20 -20.17 -24.64 -27.08
CA VAL A 20 -21.09 -23.50 -26.96
C VAL A 20 -21.54 -23.32 -25.50
N SER A 21 -21.79 -24.40 -24.76
CA SER A 21 -22.11 -24.31 -23.33
C SER A 21 -20.90 -23.89 -22.46
N PHE A 22 -19.68 -24.28 -22.85
CA PHE A 22 -18.47 -23.83 -22.15
C PHE A 22 -18.19 -22.33 -22.42
N SER A 23 -18.44 -21.85 -23.66
CA SER A 23 -18.34 -20.42 -23.98
C SER A 23 -19.46 -19.59 -23.33
N ALA A 24 -20.65 -20.15 -23.14
CA ALA A 24 -21.77 -19.46 -22.49
C ALA A 24 -21.58 -19.35 -20.96
N VAL A 25 -20.93 -20.34 -20.31
CA VAL A 25 -20.59 -20.30 -18.88
C VAL A 25 -19.50 -19.27 -18.63
N LEU A 26 -18.53 -19.12 -19.54
CA LEU A 26 -17.46 -18.10 -19.41
C LEU A 26 -17.98 -16.66 -19.59
N HIS A 27 -19.13 -16.44 -20.23
CA HIS A 27 -19.75 -15.13 -20.43
C HIS A 27 -20.76 -14.73 -19.34
N SER A 28 -21.20 -15.68 -18.49
CA SER A 28 -22.15 -15.36 -17.41
C SER A 28 -21.53 -14.92 -16.11
N GLU A 29 -20.23 -15.16 -15.91
CA GLU A 29 -19.53 -14.82 -14.66
C GLU A 29 -18.89 -13.42 -14.68
N VAL A 30 -18.49 -12.91 -15.86
CA VAL A 30 -17.92 -11.57 -16.02
C VAL A 30 -18.92 -10.44 -15.72
N PRO A 31 -20.21 -10.52 -16.13
CA PRO A 31 -21.21 -9.51 -15.82
C PRO A 31 -21.44 -9.25 -14.32
N GLU A 32 -21.28 -10.27 -13.47
CA GLU A 32 -21.44 -10.10 -12.02
C GLU A 32 -20.31 -9.26 -11.40
N ILE A 33 -19.08 -9.44 -11.86
CA ILE A 33 -17.94 -8.60 -11.43
C ILE A 33 -18.16 -7.16 -11.86
N GLU A 34 -18.51 -6.92 -13.13
CA GLU A 34 -18.76 -5.58 -13.65
C GLU A 34 -19.90 -4.88 -12.90
N THR A 35 -21.03 -5.55 -12.69
CA THR A 35 -22.15 -4.98 -11.96
C THR A 35 -21.82 -4.72 -10.50
N LEU A 36 -21.08 -5.61 -9.83
CA LEU A 36 -20.78 -5.48 -8.42
C LEU A 36 -19.76 -4.37 -8.15
N TRP A 37 -18.73 -4.24 -8.99
CA TRP A 37 -17.58 -3.37 -8.70
C TRP A 37 -17.59 -2.05 -9.47
N PHE A 38 -18.21 -2.01 -10.67
CA PHE A 38 -18.07 -0.89 -11.59
C PHE A 38 -19.39 -0.15 -11.87
N ASP A 39 -20.51 -0.59 -11.26
CA ASP A 39 -21.79 0.13 -11.38
C ASP A 39 -21.66 1.55 -10.80
N GLY A 40 -22.17 2.52 -11.54
CA GLY A 40 -22.09 3.95 -11.20
C GLY A 40 -20.76 4.63 -11.60
N LEU A 41 -19.77 3.88 -12.10
CA LEU A 41 -18.52 4.46 -12.58
C LEU A 41 -18.66 4.98 -14.02
N LYS A 42 -18.13 6.19 -14.25
CA LYS A 42 -18.13 6.85 -15.56
C LYS A 42 -16.78 6.67 -16.25
N PRO A 43 -16.70 6.44 -17.56
CA PRO A 43 -15.43 6.49 -18.29
C PRO A 43 -14.83 7.90 -18.18
N PHE A 44 -13.50 7.98 -18.12
CA PHE A 44 -12.81 9.27 -18.10
C PHE A 44 -12.62 9.78 -19.54
N ARG A 45 -12.76 11.08 -19.73
CA ARG A 45 -12.37 11.74 -20.97
C ARG A 45 -10.90 12.16 -20.84
N LEU A 46 -10.02 11.49 -21.55
CA LEU A 46 -8.58 11.75 -21.49
C LEU A 46 -8.23 13.20 -21.77
N GLU A 47 -8.85 13.77 -22.78
CA GLU A 47 -8.62 15.15 -23.23
C GLU A 47 -9.00 16.21 -22.19
N GLY A 48 -9.75 15.82 -21.16
CA GLY A 48 -10.14 16.74 -20.07
C GLY A 48 -9.06 16.92 -19.02
N PHE A 49 -8.08 16.01 -18.93
CA PHE A 49 -7.02 16.08 -17.95
C PHE A 49 -5.81 16.86 -18.48
N ILE A 50 -5.09 17.50 -17.59
CA ILE A 50 -3.87 18.24 -17.89
C ILE A 50 -2.65 17.64 -17.22
N SER A 51 -1.48 17.79 -17.85
CA SER A 51 -0.21 17.33 -17.31
C SER A 51 0.13 18.04 -16.00
N PRO A 52 0.70 17.35 -15.00
CA PRO A 52 1.19 17.98 -13.79
C PRO A 52 2.30 19.03 -14.07
N ASP A 53 2.97 18.97 -15.21
CA ASP A 53 3.97 19.95 -15.61
C ASP A 53 3.34 21.33 -15.90
N VAL A 54 2.07 21.36 -16.31
CA VAL A 54 1.29 22.61 -16.40
C VAL A 54 1.02 23.18 -14.99
N CYS A 55 0.67 22.30 -14.03
CA CYS A 55 0.45 22.71 -12.64
C CYS A 55 1.73 23.29 -12.01
N ASN A 56 2.90 22.74 -12.38
CA ASN A 56 4.21 23.18 -11.90
C ASN A 56 4.47 24.68 -12.17
N GLN A 57 3.89 25.25 -13.22
CA GLN A 57 4.12 26.66 -13.58
C GLN A 57 3.63 27.63 -12.50
N CYS A 58 2.68 27.21 -11.65
CA CYS A 58 2.14 28.03 -10.56
C CYS A 58 2.30 27.37 -9.19
N HIS A 59 2.32 26.05 -9.11
CA HIS A 59 2.36 25.25 -7.87
C HIS A 59 3.71 24.53 -7.67
N GLY A 60 4.84 25.20 -7.96
CA GLY A 60 6.17 24.59 -8.01
C GLY A 60 6.55 23.85 -6.73
N GLU A 61 6.35 24.43 -5.54
CA GLU A 61 6.66 23.76 -4.27
C GLU A 61 5.84 22.48 -4.08
N LEU A 62 4.55 22.50 -4.40
CA LEU A 62 3.67 21.33 -4.29
C LEU A 62 4.04 20.26 -5.32
N TYR A 63 4.40 20.66 -6.53
CA TYR A 63 4.89 19.79 -7.57
C TYR A 63 6.18 19.07 -7.13
N ASP A 64 7.17 19.80 -6.59
CA ASP A 64 8.42 19.23 -6.11
C ASP A 64 8.22 18.22 -4.96
N MET A 65 7.24 18.48 -4.09
CA MET A 65 6.86 17.53 -3.06
C MET A 65 6.25 16.26 -3.65
N TRP A 66 5.39 16.38 -4.64
CA TRP A 66 4.73 15.25 -5.29
C TRP A 66 5.67 14.49 -6.23
N ASN A 67 6.49 15.18 -6.99
CA ASN A 67 7.42 14.58 -7.95
C ASN A 67 8.38 13.62 -7.24
N GLY A 68 8.54 12.40 -7.77
CA GLY A 68 9.32 11.32 -7.17
C GLY A 68 8.68 10.65 -5.93
N SER A 69 7.47 11.04 -5.54
CA SER A 69 6.68 10.30 -4.56
C SER A 69 6.22 8.95 -5.14
N MET A 70 5.78 8.03 -4.28
CA MET A 70 5.21 6.76 -4.73
C MET A 70 3.93 6.95 -5.55
N HIS A 71 3.18 8.02 -5.35
CA HIS A 71 2.03 8.35 -6.20
C HIS A 71 2.47 8.76 -7.61
N ALA A 72 3.46 9.64 -7.73
CA ALA A 72 4.00 10.04 -9.04
C ALA A 72 4.67 8.86 -9.79
N SER A 73 5.19 7.89 -9.05
CA SER A 73 5.96 6.75 -9.58
C SER A 73 5.15 5.45 -9.65
N ALA A 74 3.84 5.47 -9.37
CA ALA A 74 3.06 4.25 -9.20
C ALA A 74 3.02 3.37 -10.46
N LEU A 75 3.04 3.95 -11.66
CA LEU A 75 3.14 3.21 -12.92
C LEU A 75 4.58 2.79 -13.24
N ASP A 76 5.57 3.57 -12.79
CA ASP A 76 7.00 3.32 -13.07
C ASP A 76 7.67 2.41 -12.05
N ASP A 77 6.96 2.01 -11.00
CA ASP A 77 7.47 1.05 -10.00
C ASP A 77 7.83 -0.28 -10.68
N PRO A 78 9.12 -0.65 -10.75
CA PRO A 78 9.55 -1.85 -11.44
C PRO A 78 9.06 -3.14 -10.76
N LEU A 79 8.80 -3.11 -9.44
CA LEU A 79 8.23 -4.25 -8.72
C LEU A 79 6.77 -4.46 -9.11
N PHE A 80 5.98 -3.38 -9.18
CA PHE A 80 4.61 -3.43 -9.68
C PHE A 80 4.54 -4.01 -11.09
N ARG A 81 5.33 -3.47 -12.02
CA ARG A 81 5.38 -3.93 -13.42
C ARG A 81 5.78 -5.40 -13.56
N ALA A 82 6.69 -5.88 -12.73
CA ALA A 82 7.12 -7.27 -12.76
C ALA A 82 6.10 -8.21 -12.09
N ALA A 83 5.56 -7.81 -10.94
CA ALA A 83 4.59 -8.61 -10.20
C ALA A 83 3.30 -8.84 -11.00
N THR A 84 2.75 -7.79 -11.62
CA THR A 84 1.51 -7.90 -12.43
C THR A 84 1.67 -8.85 -13.61
N LYS A 85 2.84 -8.87 -14.29
CA LYS A 85 3.13 -9.85 -15.35
C LYS A 85 3.08 -11.30 -14.85
N ILE A 86 3.59 -11.53 -13.62
CA ILE A 86 3.55 -12.86 -13.00
C ILE A 86 2.10 -13.19 -12.62
N PHE A 87 1.35 -12.27 -12.03
CA PHE A 87 -0.03 -12.49 -11.62
C PHE A 87 -0.92 -12.87 -12.81
N ILE A 88 -0.80 -12.15 -13.92
CA ILE A 88 -1.51 -12.43 -15.18
C ILE A 88 -1.11 -13.81 -15.73
N LYS A 89 0.19 -14.10 -15.80
CA LYS A 89 0.69 -15.39 -16.32
C LYS A 89 0.21 -16.58 -15.47
N ASP A 90 0.14 -16.41 -14.17
CA ASP A 90 -0.19 -17.47 -13.22
C ASP A 90 -1.69 -17.58 -12.91
N ALA A 91 -2.52 -16.69 -13.46
CA ALA A 91 -3.96 -16.74 -13.29
C ALA A 91 -4.53 -18.08 -13.76
N SER A 92 -5.29 -18.75 -12.91
CA SER A 92 -5.82 -20.10 -13.12
C SER A 92 -7.29 -20.10 -13.56
N ASN A 93 -7.94 -18.94 -13.46
CA ASN A 93 -9.36 -18.76 -13.82
C ASN A 93 -9.61 -17.29 -14.24
N PRO A 94 -10.77 -17.01 -14.88
CA PRO A 94 -11.10 -15.66 -15.34
C PRO A 94 -11.16 -14.60 -14.24
N GLY A 95 -11.54 -14.97 -13.02
CA GLY A 95 -11.60 -14.04 -11.89
C GLY A 95 -10.23 -13.59 -11.38
N GLU A 96 -9.26 -14.50 -11.29
CA GLU A 96 -7.86 -14.18 -10.99
C GLU A 96 -7.25 -13.30 -12.08
N LEU A 97 -7.57 -13.56 -13.35
CA LEU A 97 -7.13 -12.74 -14.46
C LEU A 97 -7.72 -11.32 -14.38
N ALA A 98 -9.03 -11.22 -14.15
CA ALA A 98 -9.71 -9.93 -14.03
C ALA A 98 -9.13 -9.10 -12.86
N ASP A 99 -8.87 -9.72 -11.71
CA ASP A 99 -8.25 -9.08 -10.57
C ASP A 99 -6.83 -8.58 -10.90
N SER A 100 -6.02 -9.41 -11.56
CA SER A 100 -4.66 -9.05 -12.00
C SER A 100 -4.66 -7.89 -13.00
N GLU A 101 -5.62 -7.86 -13.93
CA GLU A 101 -5.76 -6.79 -14.93
C GLU A 101 -6.20 -5.48 -14.28
N HIS A 102 -6.92 -5.52 -13.17
CA HIS A 102 -7.46 -4.34 -12.48
C HIS A 102 -6.41 -3.54 -11.68
N CYS A 103 -5.22 -4.06 -11.44
CA CYS A 103 -4.19 -3.35 -10.65
C CYS A 103 -3.90 -1.93 -11.16
N VAL A 104 -3.95 -1.72 -12.50
CA VAL A 104 -3.78 -0.41 -13.13
C VAL A 104 -4.86 0.62 -12.77
N ALA A 105 -6.01 0.19 -12.27
CA ALA A 105 -7.07 1.10 -11.86
C ALA A 105 -6.65 2.02 -10.71
N CYS A 106 -5.77 1.56 -9.81
CA CYS A 106 -5.16 2.37 -8.77
C CYS A 106 -3.81 2.96 -9.20
N HIS A 107 -3.04 2.26 -10.04
CA HIS A 107 -1.67 2.67 -10.38
C HIS A 107 -1.59 3.65 -11.54
N THR A 108 -2.58 3.73 -12.42
CA THR A 108 -2.72 4.75 -13.47
C THR A 108 -4.20 4.95 -13.84
N PRO A 109 -5.00 5.52 -12.93
CA PRO A 109 -6.46 5.55 -13.07
C PRO A 109 -6.94 6.35 -14.30
N ILE A 110 -6.24 7.41 -14.71
CA ILE A 110 -6.60 8.18 -15.90
C ILE A 110 -6.45 7.31 -17.14
N ALA A 111 -5.29 6.64 -17.33
CA ALA A 111 -5.07 5.78 -18.49
C ALA A 111 -6.05 4.60 -18.54
N TYR A 112 -6.32 3.98 -17.40
CA TYR A 112 -7.24 2.85 -17.32
C TYR A 112 -8.68 3.24 -17.61
N ARG A 113 -9.20 4.27 -16.94
CA ARG A 113 -10.59 4.70 -17.04
C ARG A 113 -10.91 5.43 -18.35
N SER A 114 -9.89 5.99 -19.04
CA SER A 114 -10.04 6.52 -20.41
C SER A 114 -9.96 5.43 -21.49
N GLY A 115 -9.54 4.22 -21.12
CA GLY A 115 -9.35 3.10 -22.07
C GLY A 115 -8.04 3.16 -22.87
N GLN A 116 -7.12 4.08 -22.52
CA GLN A 116 -5.79 4.15 -23.13
C GLN A 116 -4.94 2.93 -22.74
N ILE A 117 -5.02 2.50 -21.47
CA ILE A 117 -4.52 1.24 -20.94
C ILE A 117 -5.71 0.42 -20.48
N LYS A 118 -5.87 -0.80 -21.00
CA LYS A 118 -7.06 -1.64 -20.76
C LYS A 118 -6.90 -2.57 -19.55
N GLY A 119 -5.69 -2.80 -19.10
CA GLY A 119 -5.37 -3.67 -17.98
C GLY A 119 -3.87 -3.75 -17.76
N SER A 120 -3.46 -4.49 -16.73
CA SER A 120 -2.03 -4.65 -16.39
C SER A 120 -1.22 -5.41 -17.43
N SER A 121 -1.86 -6.14 -18.34
CA SER A 121 -1.23 -6.81 -19.48
C SER A 121 -0.91 -5.90 -20.66
N ASP A 122 -1.45 -4.67 -20.68
CA ASP A 122 -1.33 -3.77 -21.80
C ASP A 122 0.10 -3.17 -21.90
N ASP A 123 0.38 -2.55 -23.05
CA ASP A 123 1.63 -1.85 -23.29
C ASP A 123 1.60 -0.46 -22.64
N TYR A 124 2.37 -0.29 -21.56
CA TYR A 124 2.47 0.97 -20.82
C TYR A 124 3.18 2.09 -21.58
N SER A 125 3.84 1.78 -22.72
CA SER A 125 4.40 2.82 -23.60
C SER A 125 3.33 3.69 -24.27
N LYS A 126 2.07 3.29 -24.20
CA LYS A 126 0.93 4.11 -24.64
C LYS A 126 0.64 5.27 -23.69
N ALA A 127 1.11 5.21 -22.44
CA ALA A 127 0.94 6.29 -21.49
C ALA A 127 1.72 7.53 -21.94
N ASP A 128 1.08 8.67 -21.89
CA ASP A 128 1.62 9.98 -22.28
C ASP A 128 2.03 10.83 -21.07
N GLU A 129 2.28 12.10 -21.28
CA GLU A 129 2.67 13.06 -20.24
C GLU A 129 1.58 13.31 -19.17
N VAL A 130 0.32 12.99 -19.46
CA VAL A 130 -0.79 13.08 -18.50
C VAL A 130 -0.92 11.78 -17.73
N THR A 131 -1.00 10.67 -18.44
CA THR A 131 -1.37 9.35 -17.89
C THR A 131 -0.18 8.57 -17.34
N GLY A 132 1.02 8.79 -17.88
CA GLY A 132 2.26 8.19 -17.40
C GLY A 132 2.71 8.73 -16.04
N ARG A 133 2.16 9.85 -15.60
CA ARG A 133 2.43 10.44 -14.28
C ARG A 133 1.54 9.87 -13.17
N ALA A 134 0.91 8.73 -13.44
CA ALA A 134 0.20 7.88 -12.48
C ALA A 134 -0.87 8.61 -11.65
N ILE A 135 -0.63 8.83 -10.35
CA ILE A 135 -1.55 9.54 -9.46
C ILE A 135 -1.12 11.02 -9.42
N SER A 136 -1.58 11.77 -10.40
CA SER A 136 -1.18 13.16 -10.64
C SER A 136 -2.03 14.18 -9.87
N CYS A 137 -1.64 15.45 -9.98
CA CYS A 137 -2.39 16.57 -9.42
C CYS A 137 -3.83 16.57 -9.92
N ASP A 138 -3.99 16.51 -11.23
CA ASP A 138 -5.29 16.62 -11.87
C ASP A 138 -6.17 15.39 -11.60
N MET A 139 -5.57 14.21 -11.48
CA MET A 139 -6.31 13.01 -11.07
C MET A 139 -7.00 13.22 -9.72
N CYS A 140 -6.27 13.71 -8.70
CA CYS A 140 -6.83 13.93 -7.36
C CYS A 140 -7.80 15.12 -7.34
N HIS A 141 -7.40 16.28 -7.89
CA HIS A 141 -8.15 17.51 -7.78
C HIS A 141 -9.37 17.62 -8.71
N THR A 142 -9.62 16.61 -9.55
CA THR A 142 -10.87 16.48 -10.33
C THR A 142 -11.82 15.42 -9.78
N ILE A 143 -11.45 14.64 -8.75
CA ILE A 143 -12.37 13.71 -8.08
C ILE A 143 -13.53 14.51 -7.51
N ASN A 144 -14.75 14.16 -7.92
CA ASN A 144 -15.99 14.77 -7.45
C ASN A 144 -16.88 13.82 -6.65
N GLU A 145 -16.63 12.51 -6.73
CA GLU A 145 -17.43 11.50 -6.05
C GLU A 145 -16.60 10.24 -5.79
N VAL A 146 -16.66 9.70 -4.59
CA VAL A 146 -16.27 8.33 -4.26
C VAL A 146 -17.54 7.48 -4.27
N VAL A 147 -17.70 6.65 -5.31
CA VAL A 147 -18.89 5.82 -5.50
C VAL A 147 -18.92 4.69 -4.48
N ARG A 148 -17.75 4.08 -4.22
CA ARG A 148 -17.51 3.08 -3.17
C ARG A 148 -16.12 3.22 -2.60
N LEU A 149 -15.95 2.79 -1.37
CA LEU A 149 -14.63 2.69 -0.77
C LEU A 149 -13.92 1.45 -1.33
N GLY A 150 -12.74 1.69 -1.88
CA GLY A 150 -11.87 0.65 -2.43
C GLY A 150 -11.96 0.47 -3.95
N ASN A 151 -11.00 -0.27 -4.47
CA ASN A 151 -10.90 -0.71 -5.86
C ASN A 151 -10.99 0.41 -6.90
N ALA A 152 -10.47 1.62 -6.58
CA ALA A 152 -10.50 2.82 -7.41
C ALA A 152 -11.91 3.24 -7.86
N SER A 153 -12.91 3.09 -6.97
CA SER A 153 -14.32 3.35 -7.28
C SER A 153 -14.68 4.82 -7.05
N PHE A 154 -14.23 5.70 -7.91
CA PHE A 154 -14.51 7.14 -7.87
C PHE A 154 -14.82 7.69 -9.28
N ASN A 155 -15.47 8.83 -9.33
CA ASN A 155 -15.70 9.60 -10.54
C ASN A 155 -14.91 10.92 -10.51
N THR A 156 -14.60 11.43 -11.68
CA THR A 156 -13.89 12.68 -11.88
C THR A 156 -14.69 13.61 -12.78
N ASP A 157 -14.43 14.90 -12.65
CA ASP A 157 -15.01 15.96 -13.49
C ASP A 157 -13.87 16.89 -13.94
N PRO A 158 -13.04 16.43 -14.90
CA PRO A 158 -11.98 17.23 -15.48
C PRO A 158 -12.57 18.30 -16.42
N GLY A 159 -11.77 19.30 -16.79
CA GLY A 159 -12.14 20.30 -17.78
C GLY A 159 -12.26 19.79 -19.23
N GLN A 160 -11.88 20.64 -20.19
CA GLN A 160 -11.79 20.26 -21.60
C GLN A 160 -10.32 20.22 -22.08
N GLY A 161 -9.36 20.22 -21.17
CA GLY A 161 -7.93 20.29 -21.41
C GLY A 161 -7.31 21.64 -21.04
N GLU A 162 -6.12 21.93 -21.55
CA GLU A 162 -5.37 23.15 -21.19
C GLU A 162 -6.10 24.47 -21.45
N GLY A 163 -6.93 24.51 -22.50
CA GLY A 163 -7.71 25.72 -22.84
C GLY A 163 -8.93 25.94 -21.94
N ASP A 164 -9.36 24.93 -21.22
CA ASP A 164 -10.44 24.94 -20.24
C ASP A 164 -10.14 23.90 -19.17
N PRO A 165 -9.28 24.23 -18.19
CA PRO A 165 -8.81 23.27 -17.18
C PRO A 165 -9.89 22.88 -16.17
N GLY A 166 -11.07 23.45 -16.24
CA GLY A 166 -12.21 23.12 -15.39
C GLY A 166 -12.00 23.48 -13.91
N VAL A 167 -12.76 22.82 -13.05
CA VAL A 167 -12.80 23.09 -11.62
C VAL A 167 -11.81 22.17 -10.88
N LYS A 168 -10.85 22.77 -10.17
CA LYS A 168 -9.98 22.03 -9.23
C LYS A 168 -10.55 22.09 -7.83
N ARG A 169 -10.72 20.94 -7.23
CA ARG A 169 -11.33 20.76 -5.91
C ARG A 169 -10.27 20.68 -4.82
N GLY A 170 -10.57 21.27 -3.68
CA GLY A 170 -9.64 21.32 -2.55
C GLY A 170 -10.30 21.75 -1.24
N PRO A 171 -9.51 21.99 -0.19
CA PRO A 171 -10.01 22.26 1.16
C PRO A 171 -10.48 23.68 1.41
N HIS A 172 -10.48 24.57 0.43
CA HIS A 172 -10.78 26.00 0.60
C HIS A 172 -11.97 26.43 -0.25
N ASP A 173 -12.91 27.15 0.36
CA ASP A 173 -14.12 27.72 -0.27
C ASP A 173 -13.91 29.12 -0.84
N ASP A 174 -12.77 29.72 -0.53
CA ASP A 174 -12.37 31.07 -0.91
C ASP A 174 -11.10 31.09 -1.80
N ALA A 175 -10.84 30.00 -2.49
CA ALA A 175 -9.71 29.92 -3.39
C ALA A 175 -10.04 30.63 -4.71
N GLU A 176 -9.19 31.57 -5.09
CA GLU A 176 -9.27 32.31 -6.35
C GLU A 176 -8.06 31.93 -7.21
N ALA A 177 -8.30 31.32 -8.37
CA ALA A 177 -7.27 30.94 -9.32
C ALA A 177 -7.43 31.70 -10.63
N MET A 178 -6.31 32.06 -11.27
CA MET A 178 -6.32 32.78 -12.54
C MET A 178 -6.45 31.87 -13.77
N TYR A 179 -6.03 30.62 -13.63
CA TYR A 179 -5.95 29.69 -14.75
C TYR A 179 -7.09 28.64 -14.77
N HIS A 180 -7.62 28.28 -13.62
CA HIS A 180 -8.71 27.30 -13.48
C HIS A 180 -9.76 27.81 -12.49
N GLU A 181 -10.94 27.25 -12.52
CA GLU A 181 -11.91 27.42 -11.43
C GLU A 181 -11.51 26.62 -10.21
N SER A 182 -11.96 27.07 -9.03
CA SER A 182 -11.70 26.40 -7.76
C SER A 182 -13.00 26.16 -7.00
N ALA A 183 -13.12 25.01 -6.34
CA ALA A 183 -14.25 24.70 -5.49
C ALA A 183 -13.82 24.00 -4.21
N TYR A 184 -14.50 24.33 -3.11
CA TYR A 184 -14.41 23.54 -1.88
C TYR A 184 -14.96 22.14 -2.11
N SER A 185 -14.30 21.15 -1.53
CA SER A 185 -14.76 19.77 -1.53
C SER A 185 -14.51 19.15 -0.17
N GLU A 186 -15.58 18.76 0.51
CA GLU A 186 -15.51 18.02 1.77
C GLU A 186 -14.73 16.71 1.61
N LEU A 187 -14.84 16.07 0.44
CA LEU A 187 -14.10 14.85 0.13
C LEU A 187 -12.57 15.05 0.25
N HIS A 188 -12.05 16.22 -0.14
CA HIS A 188 -10.61 16.52 -0.05
C HIS A 188 -10.15 16.83 1.39
N THR A 189 -11.08 16.99 2.33
CA THR A 189 -10.81 17.14 3.76
C THR A 189 -11.18 15.90 4.57
N SER A 190 -11.36 14.76 3.89
CA SER A 190 -11.77 13.51 4.51
C SER A 190 -10.87 12.35 4.10
N SER A 191 -10.88 11.26 4.89
CA SER A 191 -10.10 10.05 4.59
C SER A 191 -10.67 9.24 3.43
N GLU A 192 -11.91 9.48 3.03
CA GLU A 192 -12.65 8.76 2.00
C GLU A 192 -11.98 8.88 0.63
N ILE A 193 -11.37 10.02 0.32
CA ILE A 193 -10.62 10.20 -0.93
C ILE A 193 -9.45 9.21 -1.02
N CYS A 194 -8.76 8.95 0.09
CA CYS A 194 -7.69 7.96 0.17
C CYS A 194 -8.27 6.55 0.12
N GLY A 195 -9.38 6.33 0.83
CA GLY A 195 -10.11 5.07 0.90
C GLY A 195 -10.63 4.58 -0.45
N ALA A 196 -10.79 5.46 -1.44
CA ALA A 196 -11.17 5.07 -2.78
C ALA A 196 -10.17 4.07 -3.43
N CYS A 197 -8.88 4.16 -3.09
CA CYS A 197 -7.82 3.27 -3.57
C CYS A 197 -7.23 2.40 -2.45
N HIS A 198 -7.01 2.97 -1.25
CA HIS A 198 -6.40 2.28 -0.12
C HIS A 198 -7.39 1.44 0.68
N ASN A 199 -8.11 0.55 -0.01
CA ASN A 199 -9.07 -0.41 0.54
C ASN A 199 -9.40 -1.51 -0.48
N VAL A 200 -8.41 -2.31 -0.86
CA VAL A 200 -8.51 -3.27 -1.97
C VAL A 200 -9.15 -4.57 -1.53
N THR A 201 -10.18 -4.99 -2.24
CA THR A 201 -10.84 -6.29 -2.11
C THR A 201 -10.68 -7.05 -3.42
N HIS A 202 -10.26 -8.30 -3.37
CA HIS A 202 -10.12 -9.17 -4.54
C HIS A 202 -11.46 -9.28 -5.28
N LEU A 203 -11.48 -8.99 -6.58
CA LEU A 203 -12.70 -8.87 -7.36
C LEU A 203 -13.53 -10.17 -7.41
N TRP A 204 -12.86 -11.32 -7.36
CA TRP A 204 -13.48 -12.63 -7.47
C TRP A 204 -13.68 -13.31 -6.12
N TYR A 205 -12.63 -13.40 -5.31
CA TYR A 205 -12.68 -14.12 -4.04
C TYR A 205 -13.24 -13.30 -2.88
N MET A 206 -13.46 -12.00 -3.07
CA MET A 206 -13.93 -11.07 -2.02
C MET A 206 -12.99 -10.99 -0.80
N THR A 207 -11.76 -11.43 -0.94
CA THR A 207 -10.74 -11.36 0.10
C THR A 207 -10.25 -9.91 0.23
N LYS A 208 -10.21 -9.37 1.46
CA LYS A 208 -9.59 -8.08 1.72
C LYS A 208 -8.07 -8.23 1.57
N LEU A 209 -7.53 -7.68 0.48
CA LEU A 209 -6.10 -7.72 0.15
C LEU A 209 -5.34 -6.60 0.87
N GLU A 210 -5.91 -5.40 0.86
CA GLU A 210 -5.39 -4.23 1.53
C GLU A 210 -6.55 -3.49 2.16
N GLY A 211 -6.48 -3.20 3.44
CA GLY A 211 -7.59 -2.62 4.19
C GLY A 211 -7.23 -1.37 4.99
N THR A 212 -6.22 -0.58 4.53
CA THR A 212 -5.70 0.55 5.30
C THR A 212 -6.80 1.54 5.71
N TYR A 213 -7.76 1.81 4.82
CA TYR A 213 -8.90 2.67 5.16
C TYR A 213 -9.82 2.03 6.21
N ASP A 214 -10.22 0.76 6.04
CA ASP A 214 -11.08 0.06 7.01
C ASP A 214 -10.39 -0.05 8.38
N GLU A 215 -9.08 -0.30 8.40
CA GLU A 215 -8.26 -0.35 9.60
C GLU A 215 -8.27 0.98 10.35
N TRP A 216 -8.13 2.10 9.64
CA TRP A 216 -8.26 3.45 10.19
C TRP A 216 -9.70 3.74 10.62
N TYR A 217 -10.69 3.39 9.81
CA TYR A 217 -12.10 3.66 10.09
C TYR A 217 -12.55 3.04 11.41
N HIS A 218 -12.05 1.85 11.74
CA HIS A 218 -12.33 1.13 12.98
C HIS A 218 -11.31 1.44 14.11
N SER A 219 -10.43 2.41 13.92
CA SER A 219 -9.39 2.76 14.87
C SER A 219 -9.83 3.84 15.86
N PRO A 220 -9.09 4.01 16.98
CA PRO A 220 -9.27 5.14 17.87
C PRO A 220 -8.95 6.52 17.24
N TYR A 221 -8.40 6.58 16.02
CA TYR A 221 -8.15 7.84 15.33
C TYR A 221 -9.38 8.39 14.61
N ASN A 222 -10.35 7.54 14.27
CA ASN A 222 -11.63 7.94 13.69
C ASN A 222 -12.65 8.28 14.80
N TYR A 223 -12.38 9.32 15.56
CA TYR A 223 -13.29 9.79 16.59
C TYR A 223 -14.62 10.27 15.98
N ALA A 224 -15.72 10.04 16.70
CA ALA A 224 -17.02 10.58 16.34
C ALA A 224 -17.06 12.12 16.44
N ASP A 225 -16.26 12.70 17.34
CA ASP A 225 -16.03 14.14 17.44
C ASP A 225 -15.06 14.59 16.33
N PRO A 226 -15.51 15.40 15.36
CA PRO A 226 -14.68 15.82 14.25
C PRO A 226 -13.41 16.59 14.65
N GLU A 227 -13.46 17.34 15.78
CA GLU A 227 -12.30 18.11 16.26
C GLU A 227 -11.18 17.21 16.82
N LYS A 228 -11.51 15.97 17.18
CA LYS A 228 -10.55 14.97 17.67
C LYS A 228 -10.16 13.96 16.61
N ARG A 229 -10.92 13.90 15.52
CA ARG A 229 -10.64 12.96 14.44
C ARG A 229 -9.31 13.30 13.78
N VAL A 230 -8.51 12.27 13.53
CA VAL A 230 -7.24 12.37 12.82
C VAL A 230 -7.39 11.64 11.48
N ILE A 231 -7.44 12.40 10.41
CA ILE A 231 -7.63 11.88 9.06
C ILE A 231 -6.29 11.48 8.42
N CYS A 232 -6.34 10.79 7.29
CA CYS A 232 -5.14 10.32 6.59
C CYS A 232 -4.18 11.47 6.26
N GLN A 233 -4.72 12.60 5.82
CA GLN A 233 -3.97 13.80 5.46
C GLN A 233 -3.18 14.37 6.64
N ASP A 234 -3.71 14.30 7.88
CA ASP A 234 -3.04 14.82 9.07
C ASP A 234 -1.70 14.15 9.37
N CYS A 235 -1.55 12.91 8.96
CA CYS A 235 -0.29 12.19 9.10
C CYS A 235 0.50 12.18 7.78
N HIS A 236 -0.14 11.84 6.67
CA HIS A 236 0.56 11.59 5.41
C HIS A 236 0.85 12.86 4.60
N MET A 237 0.16 13.96 4.88
CA MET A 237 0.32 15.24 4.19
C MET A 237 0.73 16.40 5.13
N ARG A 238 1.32 16.08 6.30
CA ARG A 238 1.94 17.06 7.20
C ARG A 238 3.41 16.77 7.49
N GLN A 239 3.98 15.72 6.90
CA GLN A 239 5.38 15.39 7.07
C GLN A 239 6.28 16.23 6.18
N SER A 240 7.39 16.72 6.71
CA SER A 240 8.51 17.32 5.98
C SER A 240 9.84 16.75 6.47
N PRO A 241 10.95 16.97 5.78
CA PRO A 241 12.28 16.47 6.21
C PRO A 241 12.60 16.84 7.66
N GLY A 242 12.96 15.83 8.47
CA GLY A 242 13.27 15.99 9.90
C GLY A 242 12.06 16.26 10.80
N LYS A 243 10.85 16.29 10.26
CA LYS A 243 9.60 16.50 11.00
C LYS A 243 8.59 15.42 10.61
N PRO A 244 8.73 14.19 11.10
CA PRO A 244 7.76 13.12 10.87
C PRO A 244 6.40 13.51 11.48
N SER A 245 5.33 13.14 10.79
CA SER A 245 3.96 13.36 11.26
C SER A 245 3.25 12.02 11.42
N THR A 246 3.09 11.57 12.67
CA THR A 246 2.52 10.27 13.04
C THR A 246 1.63 10.41 14.27
N GLY A 247 1.07 9.31 14.77
CA GLY A 247 0.36 9.29 16.05
C GLY A 247 1.24 9.50 17.27
N MET A 248 2.57 9.45 17.12
CA MET A 248 3.56 9.64 18.19
C MET A 248 4.23 11.01 18.14
N THR A 249 4.04 11.78 17.09
CA THR A 249 4.70 13.07 16.88
C THR A 249 3.67 14.17 16.73
N GLU A 250 4.15 15.41 16.75
CA GLU A 250 3.33 16.56 16.37
C GLU A 250 2.89 16.43 14.90
N ARG A 251 1.78 17.02 14.58
CA ARG A 251 1.27 17.19 13.22
C ARG A 251 1.30 18.69 12.89
N PRO A 252 2.47 19.19 12.48
CA PRO A 252 2.69 20.63 12.38
C PRO A 252 1.86 21.25 11.27
N ASP A 253 1.44 22.49 11.48
CA ASP A 253 0.94 23.35 10.43
C ASP A 253 2.09 23.94 9.62
N TYR A 254 1.84 24.21 8.36
CA TYR A 254 2.77 24.87 7.43
C TYR A 254 2.08 26.10 6.85
N PRO A 255 2.18 27.26 7.54
CA PRO A 255 1.62 28.51 7.01
C PRO A 255 2.29 28.87 5.68
N GLY A 256 1.52 29.41 4.75
CA GLY A 256 2.04 29.84 3.46
C GLY A 256 0.96 29.94 2.39
N THR A 257 1.40 29.92 1.14
CA THR A 257 0.54 29.99 -0.04
C THR A 257 0.69 28.75 -0.90
N SER A 258 -0.35 28.37 -1.64
CA SER A 258 -0.28 27.29 -2.62
C SER A 258 0.38 27.71 -3.94
N THR A 259 0.47 29.00 -4.20
CA THR A 259 1.14 29.62 -5.36
C THR A 259 1.82 30.91 -4.92
N GLU A 260 2.75 31.47 -5.72
CA GLU A 260 3.42 32.75 -5.40
C GLU A 260 2.45 33.92 -5.18
N MET A 261 1.32 33.93 -5.87
CA MET A 261 0.29 34.96 -5.75
C MET A 261 -0.96 34.49 -4.99
N GLY A 262 -0.87 33.31 -4.36
CA GLY A 262 -1.98 32.71 -3.64
C GLY A 262 -2.27 33.39 -2.31
N LYS A 263 -3.47 33.15 -1.79
CA LYS A 263 -3.88 33.63 -0.49
C LYS A 263 -3.09 32.91 0.61
N GLU A 264 -2.62 33.66 1.61
CA GLU A 264 -2.01 33.09 2.82
C GLU A 264 -2.98 32.15 3.54
N ARG A 265 -2.46 30.98 3.91
CA ARG A 265 -3.20 29.94 4.62
C ARG A 265 -2.50 29.59 5.93
N PRO A 266 -3.24 29.24 6.97
CA PRO A 266 -2.63 28.77 8.22
C PRO A 266 -1.90 27.42 8.06
N HIS A 267 -2.30 26.65 7.02
CA HIS A 267 -1.69 25.37 6.70
C HIS A 267 -1.78 25.09 5.18
N ILE A 268 -0.68 24.64 4.60
CA ILE A 268 -0.59 24.06 3.25
C ILE A 268 -0.19 22.58 3.40
N TYR A 269 -1.03 21.68 2.92
CA TYR A 269 -0.76 20.24 2.95
C TYR A 269 0.47 19.90 2.11
N ARG A 270 1.33 19.02 2.67
CA ARG A 270 2.57 18.55 2.02
C ARG A 270 2.23 17.40 1.07
N HIS A 271 2.57 17.51 -0.22
CA HIS A 271 2.15 16.57 -1.26
C HIS A 271 3.12 15.40 -1.48
N SER A 272 4.08 15.17 -0.60
CA SER A 272 4.95 13.98 -0.65
C SER A 272 4.19 12.67 -0.35
N VAL A 273 3.05 12.73 0.29
CA VAL A 273 2.14 11.62 0.62
C VAL A 273 2.92 10.38 1.07
N VAL A 274 3.68 10.54 2.16
CA VAL A 274 4.72 9.59 2.57
C VAL A 274 4.14 8.31 3.14
N GLY A 275 4.52 7.16 2.58
CA GLY A 275 4.26 5.82 3.11
C GLY A 275 5.49 5.17 3.74
N ALA A 276 5.55 3.85 3.72
CA ALA A 276 6.63 3.04 4.31
C ALA A 276 7.64 2.53 3.27
N ASN A 277 7.50 2.86 1.98
CA ASN A 277 8.39 2.38 0.94
C ASN A 277 9.59 3.33 0.77
N ALA A 278 10.75 2.93 1.31
CA ALA A 278 12.00 3.64 1.10
C ALA A 278 12.82 3.07 -0.07
N PHE A 279 12.58 1.81 -0.45
CA PHE A 279 13.40 1.11 -1.44
C PHE A 279 13.17 1.61 -2.87
N ILE A 280 11.91 1.74 -3.28
CA ILE A 280 11.59 2.15 -4.66
C ILE A 280 11.94 3.62 -4.93
N PRO A 281 11.60 4.60 -4.09
CA PRO A 281 12.04 5.97 -4.32
C PRO A 281 13.56 6.09 -4.44
N GLU A 282 14.32 5.39 -3.59
CA GLU A 282 15.78 5.41 -3.67
C GLU A 282 16.29 4.80 -4.99
N LYS A 283 15.70 3.66 -5.42
CA LYS A 283 16.01 3.00 -6.68
C LYS A 283 15.69 3.87 -7.92
N LEU A 284 14.64 4.68 -7.84
CA LEU A 284 14.23 5.61 -8.90
C LEU A 284 14.96 6.98 -8.85
N GLY A 285 15.93 7.16 -7.94
CA GLY A 285 16.73 8.38 -7.85
C GLY A 285 16.13 9.49 -6.98
N HIS A 286 15.21 9.15 -6.07
CA HIS A 286 14.55 10.07 -5.13
C HIS A 286 14.90 9.74 -3.66
N PRO A 287 16.19 9.85 -3.27
CA PRO A 287 16.63 9.49 -1.91
C PRO A 287 15.98 10.34 -0.81
N GLU A 288 15.58 11.58 -1.12
CA GLU A 288 14.85 12.46 -0.19
C GLU A 288 13.47 11.90 0.17
N LYS A 289 12.75 11.27 -0.79
CA LYS A 289 11.47 10.60 -0.53
C LYS A 289 11.67 9.32 0.27
N ALA A 290 12.74 8.57 -0.04
CA ALA A 290 13.14 7.42 0.76
C ALA A 290 13.46 7.79 2.21
N GLN A 291 14.12 8.94 2.45
CA GLN A 291 14.42 9.43 3.79
C GLN A 291 13.15 9.76 4.57
N LEU A 292 12.16 10.42 3.95
CA LEU A 292 10.86 10.68 4.59
C LEU A 292 10.18 9.38 5.04
N ALA A 293 10.24 8.32 4.22
CA ALA A 293 9.68 7.01 4.58
C ALA A 293 10.41 6.39 5.79
N ARG A 294 11.75 6.50 5.85
CA ARG A 294 12.54 6.06 7.02
C ARG A 294 12.15 6.80 8.29
N GLU A 295 12.07 8.12 8.24
CA GLU A 295 11.66 8.95 9.37
C GLU A 295 10.27 8.58 9.90
N ARG A 296 9.32 8.31 9.01
CA ARG A 296 7.99 7.84 9.37
C ARG A 296 8.04 6.51 10.10
N LEU A 297 8.74 5.52 9.53
CA LEU A 297 8.87 4.18 10.12
C LEU A 297 9.52 4.23 11.51
N GLN A 298 10.50 5.11 11.73
CA GLN A 298 11.14 5.31 13.03
C GLN A 298 10.21 5.89 14.10
N ASN A 299 9.05 6.41 13.71
CA ASN A 299 8.04 7.00 14.58
C ASN A 299 6.69 6.24 14.50
N ALA A 300 6.72 4.94 14.19
CA ALA A 300 5.51 4.12 14.03
C ALA A 300 5.25 3.21 15.25
N ALA A 301 6.27 2.76 15.96
CA ALA A 301 6.13 1.75 17.00
C ALA A 301 7.03 2.02 18.22
N VAL A 302 6.66 1.40 19.35
CA VAL A 302 7.44 1.41 20.60
C VAL A 302 7.67 -0.02 21.05
N LEU A 303 8.87 -0.30 21.58
CA LEU A 303 9.22 -1.57 22.20
C LEU A 303 9.24 -1.47 23.72
N GLU A 304 8.83 -2.55 24.37
CA GLU A 304 8.92 -2.74 25.81
C GLU A 304 9.39 -4.18 26.10
N VAL A 305 10.42 -4.32 26.93
CA VAL A 305 10.79 -5.64 27.50
C VAL A 305 10.03 -5.79 28.80
N LEU A 306 9.12 -6.78 28.87
CA LEU A 306 8.32 -7.04 30.05
C LEU A 306 9.19 -7.60 31.18
N PRO A 307 8.85 -7.35 32.46
CA PRO A 307 9.57 -7.92 33.58
C PRO A 307 9.53 -9.46 33.54
N PRO A 308 10.67 -10.16 33.52
CA PRO A 308 10.66 -11.61 33.62
C PRO A 308 10.24 -12.05 35.00
N GLY A 309 9.82 -13.29 35.12
CA GLY A 309 9.46 -13.92 36.40
C GLY A 309 10.58 -13.81 37.47
N PRO A 310 10.24 -13.98 38.76
CA PRO A 310 11.21 -13.95 39.86
C PRO A 310 12.18 -15.12 39.78
N GLY A 311 13.39 -14.95 40.30
CA GLY A 311 14.41 -15.99 40.41
C GLY A 311 15.79 -15.58 39.94
N LYS A 312 16.80 -16.42 40.26
CA LYS A 312 18.21 -16.19 39.87
C LYS A 312 18.50 -16.54 38.41
N SER A 313 17.60 -17.27 37.75
CA SER A 313 17.67 -17.64 36.34
C SER A 313 16.32 -17.44 35.68
N ILE A 314 16.33 -17.11 34.39
CA ILE A 314 15.15 -16.95 33.56
C ILE A 314 15.24 -17.92 32.37
N SER A 315 14.09 -18.47 31.94
CA SER A 315 13.93 -19.39 30.82
C SER A 315 13.36 -18.72 29.58
N ASP A 316 12.84 -17.54 29.73
CA ASP A 316 12.18 -16.79 28.66
C ASP A 316 12.22 -15.29 28.91
N ILE A 317 11.99 -14.52 27.83
CA ILE A 317 11.76 -13.09 27.86
C ILE A 317 10.58 -12.76 26.96
N THR A 318 9.82 -11.76 27.33
CA THR A 318 8.72 -11.23 26.50
C THR A 318 9.03 -9.80 26.05
N VAL A 319 8.93 -9.59 24.75
CA VAL A 319 9.03 -8.27 24.13
C VAL A 319 7.66 -7.88 23.63
N ARG A 320 7.19 -6.71 24.06
CA ARG A 320 5.95 -6.10 23.60
C ARG A 320 6.26 -5.11 22.49
N VAL A 321 5.54 -5.22 21.38
CA VAL A 321 5.55 -4.25 20.27
C VAL A 321 4.23 -3.49 20.29
N LYS A 322 4.29 -2.17 20.42
CA LYS A 322 3.11 -1.30 20.46
C LYS A 322 3.02 -0.50 19.16
N ASN A 323 1.84 -0.47 18.54
CA ASN A 323 1.51 0.43 17.45
C ASN A 323 1.02 1.77 18.02
N GLU A 324 1.91 2.70 18.25
CA GLU A 324 1.58 4.02 18.80
C GLU A 324 1.51 5.11 17.72
N GLY A 325 2.18 4.92 16.60
CA GLY A 325 2.35 5.94 15.57
C GLY A 325 1.49 5.77 14.33
N ALA A 326 0.98 4.57 14.04
CA ALA A 326 0.13 4.35 12.87
C ALA A 326 -1.36 4.36 13.26
N GLY A 327 -2.15 5.09 12.49
CA GLY A 327 -3.61 5.14 12.65
C GLY A 327 -4.36 3.94 12.05
N HIS A 328 -3.64 2.97 11.52
CA HIS A 328 -4.08 1.73 10.90
C HIS A 328 -3.24 0.57 11.43
N MET A 329 -3.45 -0.65 10.96
CA MET A 329 -2.61 -1.79 11.32
C MET A 329 -1.13 -1.51 11.03
N LEU A 330 -0.23 -2.15 11.77
CA LEU A 330 1.20 -2.09 11.57
C LEU A 330 1.76 -3.52 11.43
N PRO A 331 2.30 -3.84 10.24
CA PRO A 331 2.29 -3.10 8.98
C PRO A 331 0.91 -3.07 8.31
N THR A 332 0.73 -2.26 7.26
CA THR A 332 -0.46 -2.20 6.41
C THR A 332 -0.09 -2.21 4.92
N GLY A 333 -1.07 -2.22 4.03
CA GLY A 333 -0.91 -2.35 2.58
C GLY A 333 -0.62 -3.79 2.19
N VAL A 334 0.20 -4.00 1.15
CA VAL A 334 0.61 -5.31 0.63
C VAL A 334 1.64 -5.95 1.59
N THR A 335 1.15 -6.49 2.71
CA THR A 335 2.00 -6.91 3.84
C THR A 335 2.70 -8.23 3.61
N GLU A 336 2.24 -9.08 2.70
CA GLU A 336 2.85 -10.37 2.34
C GLU A 336 4.21 -10.23 1.66
N PHE A 337 4.48 -9.11 1.00
CA PHE A 337 5.80 -8.82 0.44
C PHE A 337 6.73 -8.10 1.39
N ARG A 338 6.19 -7.40 2.39
CA ARG A 338 6.96 -6.64 3.37
C ARG A 338 7.41 -7.54 4.50
N GLN A 339 8.50 -7.18 5.12
CA GLN A 339 8.93 -7.85 6.36
C GLN A 339 9.14 -6.83 7.45
N MET A 340 8.32 -6.96 8.51
CA MET A 340 8.51 -6.30 9.79
C MET A 340 8.70 -7.38 10.83
N TRP A 341 9.82 -7.34 11.58
CA TRP A 341 10.15 -8.43 12.50
C TRP A 341 10.91 -7.95 13.74
N LEU A 342 10.91 -8.78 14.78
CA LEU A 342 11.74 -8.59 15.96
C LEU A 342 13.10 -9.26 15.78
N GLU A 343 14.18 -8.49 15.96
CA GLU A 343 15.53 -8.99 16.20
C GLU A 343 15.84 -8.86 17.69
N VAL A 344 16.13 -10.00 18.35
CA VAL A 344 16.36 -10.04 19.80
C VAL A 344 17.67 -10.74 20.10
N THR A 345 18.50 -10.09 20.90
CA THR A 345 19.77 -10.64 21.40
C THR A 345 19.79 -10.55 22.93
N VAL A 346 20.22 -11.63 23.58
CA VAL A 346 20.42 -11.68 25.02
C VAL A 346 21.87 -12.02 25.31
N ALA A 347 22.53 -11.18 26.12
CA ALA A 347 23.90 -11.38 26.54
C ALA A 347 24.01 -11.63 28.05
N ASP A 348 24.95 -12.48 28.46
CA ASP A 348 25.29 -12.71 29.86
C ASP A 348 26.15 -11.57 30.46
N SER A 349 26.47 -11.67 31.74
CA SER A 349 27.31 -10.69 32.47
C SER A 349 28.73 -10.49 31.91
N LYS A 350 29.18 -11.40 31.03
CA LYS A 350 30.46 -11.32 30.32
C LYS A 350 30.33 -10.81 28.90
N GLY A 351 29.14 -10.39 28.49
CA GLY A 351 28.87 -9.93 27.14
C GLY A 351 28.73 -11.04 26.09
N ARG A 352 28.67 -12.30 26.49
CA ARG A 352 28.50 -13.43 25.57
C ARG A 352 27.03 -13.60 25.22
N THR A 353 26.73 -13.70 23.92
CA THR A 353 25.38 -13.97 23.45
C THR A 353 24.94 -15.36 23.89
N VAL A 354 23.85 -15.42 24.64
CA VAL A 354 23.23 -16.68 25.15
C VAL A 354 21.93 -17.02 24.39
N PHE A 355 21.34 -16.03 23.70
CA PHE A 355 20.18 -16.20 22.85
C PHE A 355 20.19 -15.17 21.74
N SER A 356 19.72 -15.56 20.54
CA SER A 356 19.42 -14.63 19.44
C SER A 356 18.27 -15.18 18.59
N SER A 357 17.46 -14.28 18.05
CA SER A 357 16.39 -14.52 17.10
C SER A 357 16.25 -13.32 16.15
N GLY A 358 15.72 -13.54 14.96
CA GLY A 358 15.48 -12.46 14.00
C GLY A 358 16.73 -11.94 13.29
N THR A 359 17.86 -12.66 13.37
CA THR A 359 19.10 -12.32 12.67
C THR A 359 18.95 -12.57 11.16
N VAL A 360 19.66 -11.75 10.37
CA VAL A 360 19.72 -11.85 8.92
C VAL A 360 21.04 -12.51 8.52
N ASP A 361 21.01 -13.52 7.66
CA ASP A 361 22.22 -14.15 7.11
C ASP A 361 22.85 -13.32 5.97
N SER A 362 23.98 -13.79 5.43
CA SER A 362 24.69 -13.13 4.32
C SER A 362 23.88 -13.06 3.02
N ASN A 363 22.84 -13.87 2.87
CA ASN A 363 21.95 -13.89 1.71
C ASN A 363 20.68 -13.05 1.95
N GLY A 364 20.57 -12.40 3.10
CA GLY A 364 19.40 -11.60 3.47
C GLY A 364 18.23 -12.41 4.02
N ASN A 365 18.38 -13.71 4.30
CA ASN A 365 17.29 -14.52 4.87
C ASN A 365 17.21 -14.33 6.38
N LEU A 366 15.98 -14.35 6.89
CA LEU A 366 15.73 -14.35 8.33
C LEU A 366 16.03 -15.72 8.94
N SER A 367 16.56 -15.73 10.18
CA SER A 367 16.74 -16.96 10.95
C SER A 367 15.40 -17.68 11.17
N GLU A 368 15.46 -19.01 11.32
CA GLU A 368 14.28 -19.80 11.67
C GLU A 368 13.64 -19.28 12.97
N ASN A 369 12.32 -19.42 13.08
CA ASN A 369 11.51 -18.95 14.22
C ASN A 369 11.59 -17.45 14.49
N THR A 370 11.88 -16.63 13.47
CA THR A 370 11.76 -15.16 13.57
C THR A 370 10.28 -14.79 13.73
N CYS A 371 9.97 -13.95 14.71
CA CYS A 371 8.66 -13.32 14.82
C CYS A 371 8.50 -12.26 13.74
N ILE A 372 7.62 -12.49 12.76
CA ILE A 372 7.34 -11.60 11.62
C ILE A 372 5.90 -11.11 11.73
N PHE A 373 5.71 -9.80 11.65
CA PHE A 373 4.40 -9.14 11.65
C PHE A 373 3.94 -8.98 10.20
N GLN A 374 2.94 -9.74 9.78
CA GLN A 374 2.43 -9.75 8.41
C GLN A 374 1.06 -10.41 8.32
N THR A 375 0.40 -10.31 7.17
CA THR A 375 -0.67 -11.22 6.75
C THR A 375 -0.10 -12.38 5.94
N VAL A 376 -0.74 -13.53 6.01
CA VAL A 376 -0.46 -14.68 5.14
C VAL A 376 -1.76 -15.02 4.43
N PHE A 377 -1.75 -14.91 3.12
CA PHE A 377 -2.86 -15.32 2.29
C PHE A 377 -2.73 -16.77 1.83
N GLY A 378 -3.87 -17.40 1.56
CA GLY A 378 -3.98 -18.73 0.97
C GLY A 378 -4.67 -18.69 -0.38
N ASP A 379 -4.22 -19.56 -1.28
CA ASP A 379 -4.88 -19.80 -2.56
C ASP A 379 -6.21 -20.55 -2.37
N SER A 380 -6.93 -20.83 -3.46
CA SER A 380 -8.20 -21.58 -3.45
C SER A 380 -8.07 -23.00 -2.88
N GLN A 381 -6.87 -23.56 -2.84
CA GLN A 381 -6.56 -24.87 -2.27
C GLN A 381 -6.15 -24.77 -0.79
N GLY A 382 -5.90 -23.57 -0.28
CA GLY A 382 -5.48 -23.31 1.10
C GLY A 382 -3.97 -23.33 1.31
N ASN A 383 -3.17 -23.34 0.24
CA ASN A 383 -1.72 -23.21 0.35
C ASN A 383 -1.33 -21.76 0.51
N PRO A 384 -0.32 -21.43 1.34
CA PRO A 384 0.19 -20.06 1.42
C PRO A 384 0.64 -19.53 0.05
N THR A 385 0.26 -18.29 -0.27
CA THR A 385 0.62 -17.65 -1.53
C THR A 385 1.09 -16.21 -1.32
N LEU A 386 2.11 -15.81 -2.08
CA LEU A 386 2.51 -14.41 -2.23
C LEU A 386 1.84 -13.76 -3.45
N ASN A 387 1.21 -14.55 -4.33
CA ASN A 387 0.46 -14.04 -5.47
C ASN A 387 -0.91 -13.55 -5.00
N VAL A 388 -1.09 -12.24 -4.86
CA VAL A 388 -2.32 -11.63 -4.35
C VAL A 388 -3.53 -11.91 -5.24
N ALA A 389 -3.33 -12.09 -6.56
CA ALA A 389 -4.40 -12.46 -7.47
C ALA A 389 -4.93 -13.89 -7.24
N LYS A 390 -4.23 -14.71 -6.46
CA LYS A 390 -4.67 -16.02 -5.99
C LYS A 390 -5.18 -16.03 -4.56
N ALA A 391 -5.15 -14.89 -3.88
CA ALA A 391 -5.51 -14.79 -2.47
C ALA A 391 -7.02 -14.98 -2.26
N SER A 392 -7.43 -16.22 -2.03
CA SER A 392 -8.84 -16.59 -1.81
C SER A 392 -9.29 -16.43 -0.36
N ARG A 393 -8.36 -16.37 0.58
CA ARG A 393 -8.62 -16.21 2.02
C ARG A 393 -7.38 -15.73 2.75
N MET A 394 -7.59 -15.12 3.92
CA MET A 394 -6.52 -14.85 4.88
C MET A 394 -6.33 -16.09 5.75
N LEU A 395 -5.11 -16.63 5.80
CA LEU A 395 -4.75 -17.78 6.64
C LEU A 395 -4.28 -17.34 8.03
N HIS A 396 -3.58 -16.22 8.09
CA HIS A 396 -3.02 -15.69 9.34
C HIS A 396 -2.87 -14.18 9.26
N ASP A 397 -3.15 -13.48 10.38
CA ASP A 397 -2.91 -12.06 10.54
C ASP A 397 -2.21 -11.82 11.89
N GLN A 398 -0.96 -11.37 11.83
CA GLN A 398 -0.13 -11.04 13.00
C GLN A 398 0.27 -9.55 12.96
N ARG A 399 -0.59 -8.70 12.45
CA ARG A 399 -0.39 -7.26 12.44
C ARG A 399 -0.89 -6.64 13.74
N ILE A 400 -0.35 -5.47 14.08
CA ILE A 400 -0.62 -4.79 15.34
C ILE A 400 -1.69 -3.72 15.14
N HIS A 401 -2.80 -3.83 15.85
CA HIS A 401 -3.89 -2.84 15.81
C HIS A 401 -3.42 -1.44 16.20
N PRO A 402 -4.05 -0.37 15.67
CA PRO A 402 -3.80 1.00 16.11
C PRO A 402 -4.02 1.15 17.63
N LYS A 403 -3.04 1.75 18.32
CA LYS A 403 -3.00 1.85 19.78
C LYS A 403 -3.03 0.51 20.52
N GLY A 404 -2.86 -0.59 19.80
CA GLY A 404 -2.73 -1.94 20.33
C GLY A 404 -1.27 -2.39 20.48
N PHE A 405 -1.13 -3.63 20.93
CA PHE A 405 0.18 -4.27 21.07
C PHE A 405 0.11 -5.77 20.80
N LEU A 406 1.27 -6.36 20.51
CA LEU A 406 1.49 -7.81 20.53
C LEU A 406 2.69 -8.13 21.43
N ASP A 407 2.56 -9.22 22.18
CA ASP A 407 3.60 -9.77 23.06
C ASP A 407 4.21 -11.01 22.42
N GLU A 408 5.51 -10.99 22.21
CA GLU A 408 6.27 -12.13 21.73
C GLU A 408 7.18 -12.69 22.82
N THR A 409 7.06 -13.99 23.10
CA THR A 409 7.85 -14.65 24.14
C THR A 409 8.90 -15.56 23.53
N PHE A 410 10.14 -15.28 23.84
CA PHE A 410 11.31 -16.00 23.38
C PHE A 410 11.79 -16.96 24.46
N HIS A 411 11.74 -18.28 24.17
CA HIS A 411 12.15 -19.33 25.09
C HIS A 411 13.63 -19.70 24.89
N PHE A 412 14.38 -19.76 25.97
CA PHE A 412 15.78 -20.17 25.94
C PHE A 412 15.92 -21.70 26.01
N LYS A 413 16.84 -22.27 25.23
CA LYS A 413 17.15 -23.70 25.29
C LYS A 413 17.57 -24.20 26.69
N LYS A 414 18.16 -23.28 27.47
CA LYS A 414 18.57 -23.53 28.88
C LYS A 414 18.34 -22.23 29.67
N PRO A 415 17.90 -22.33 30.93
CA PRO A 415 17.77 -21.15 31.78
C PRO A 415 19.09 -20.37 31.89
N CYS A 416 19.02 -19.04 31.73
CA CYS A 416 20.14 -18.14 31.78
C CYS A 416 20.24 -17.47 33.15
N LYS A 417 21.44 -17.39 33.74
CA LYS A 417 21.66 -16.71 35.02
C LYS A 417 21.71 -15.19 34.84
N ARG A 418 21.11 -14.50 35.80
CA ARG A 418 21.20 -13.03 35.89
C ARG A 418 22.63 -12.59 36.34
N PRO A 419 23.09 -11.36 36.01
CA PRO A 419 22.38 -10.36 35.21
C PRO A 419 22.45 -10.69 33.72
N LEU A 420 21.43 -10.25 32.97
CA LEU A 420 21.34 -10.36 31.52
C LEU A 420 21.12 -9.00 30.90
N THR A 421 21.67 -8.76 29.72
CA THR A 421 21.37 -7.61 28.89
C THR A 421 20.55 -8.08 27.69
N ILE A 422 19.35 -7.53 27.54
CA ILE A 422 18.43 -7.82 26.44
C ILE A 422 18.48 -6.60 25.51
N LYS A 423 18.78 -6.84 24.23
CA LYS A 423 18.62 -5.86 23.15
C LYS A 423 17.52 -6.37 22.22
N ALA A 424 16.47 -5.58 22.03
CA ALA A 424 15.41 -5.85 21.05
C ALA A 424 15.32 -4.69 20.05
N GLU A 425 15.20 -5.03 18.77
CA GLU A 425 15.06 -4.08 17.67
C GLU A 425 13.89 -4.53 16.79
N LEU A 426 12.98 -3.60 16.49
CA LEU A 426 11.97 -3.80 15.46
C LEU A 426 12.57 -3.40 14.13
N LYS A 427 12.68 -4.35 13.23
CA LYS A 427 13.28 -4.21 11.90
C LYS A 427 12.20 -4.15 10.83
N TYR A 428 12.52 -3.52 9.73
CA TYR A 428 11.65 -3.42 8.56
C TYR A 428 12.46 -3.44 7.26
N ARG A 429 11.88 -4.05 6.23
CA ARG A 429 12.28 -3.88 4.83
C ARG A 429 11.06 -3.92 3.91
N SER A 430 11.12 -3.18 2.82
CA SER A 430 9.98 -2.93 1.94
C SER A 430 9.54 -4.16 1.14
N ILE A 431 10.44 -5.12 0.93
CA ILE A 431 10.17 -6.35 0.18
C ILE A 431 11.13 -7.47 0.63
N ILE A 432 10.68 -8.72 0.54
CA ILE A 432 11.51 -9.91 0.73
C ILE A 432 12.62 -9.93 -0.34
N PRO A 433 13.92 -10.07 0.00
CA PRO A 433 15.02 -9.98 -0.97
C PRO A 433 14.90 -10.98 -2.12
N SER A 434 14.57 -12.24 -1.84
CA SER A 434 14.38 -13.25 -2.89
C SER A 434 13.22 -12.94 -3.84
N VAL A 435 12.17 -12.29 -3.35
CA VAL A 435 11.06 -11.81 -4.18
C VAL A 435 11.51 -10.64 -5.05
N ALA A 436 12.24 -9.68 -4.47
CA ALA A 436 12.80 -8.56 -5.25
C ALA A 436 13.75 -9.04 -6.35
N ALA A 437 14.65 -9.99 -6.03
CA ALA A 437 15.58 -10.60 -6.99
C ALA A 437 14.82 -11.30 -8.13
N MET A 438 13.82 -12.10 -7.81
CA MET A 438 12.97 -12.79 -8.79
C MET A 438 12.23 -11.79 -9.70
N LEU A 439 11.60 -10.76 -9.12
CA LEU A 439 10.82 -9.78 -9.86
C LEU A 439 11.67 -8.91 -10.77
N LEU A 440 12.85 -8.51 -10.31
CA LEU A 440 13.73 -7.60 -11.05
C LEU A 440 14.77 -8.33 -11.90
N GLY A 441 14.84 -9.67 -11.79
CA GLY A 441 15.82 -10.47 -12.54
C GLY A 441 17.27 -10.16 -12.13
N ASP A 442 17.52 -9.78 -10.88
CA ASP A 442 18.81 -9.35 -10.37
C ASP A 442 19.08 -9.95 -9.00
N ASP A 443 19.86 -11.03 -8.96
CA ASP A 443 20.22 -11.74 -7.72
C ASP A 443 21.20 -10.95 -6.82
N THR A 444 21.74 -9.83 -7.32
CA THR A 444 22.62 -8.96 -6.54
C THR A 444 21.89 -7.85 -5.79
N ILE A 445 20.57 -7.80 -5.92
CA ILE A 445 19.76 -6.72 -5.37
C ILE A 445 19.84 -6.71 -3.84
N ASN A 446 20.24 -5.59 -3.29
CA ASN A 446 20.23 -5.37 -1.85
C ASN A 446 18.98 -4.58 -1.44
N VAL A 447 18.12 -5.22 -0.66
CA VAL A 447 16.96 -4.57 -0.04
C VAL A 447 17.37 -4.10 1.36
N PRO A 448 17.46 -2.77 1.61
CA PRO A 448 17.94 -2.27 2.88
C PRO A 448 17.06 -2.71 4.05
N VAL A 449 17.71 -3.17 5.13
CA VAL A 449 17.06 -3.37 6.42
C VAL A 449 17.20 -2.09 7.23
N MET A 450 16.09 -1.60 7.78
CA MET A 450 16.12 -0.47 8.68
C MET A 450 15.63 -0.86 10.08
N THR A 451 16.18 -0.21 11.10
CA THR A 451 15.67 -0.30 12.47
C THR A 451 14.59 0.77 12.65
N MET A 452 13.37 0.33 12.94
CA MET A 452 12.24 1.22 13.25
C MET A 452 12.38 1.79 14.67
N THR A 453 12.67 0.92 15.63
CA THR A 453 12.88 1.30 17.03
C THR A 453 13.70 0.23 17.74
N SER A 454 14.37 0.61 18.82
CA SER A 454 15.20 -0.30 19.61
C SER A 454 15.06 -0.04 21.09
N ILE A 455 15.28 -1.09 21.89
CA ILE A 455 15.37 -1.01 23.34
C ILE A 455 16.49 -1.90 23.86
N GLU A 456 17.24 -1.40 24.83
CA GLU A 456 18.17 -2.20 25.62
C GLU A 456 17.75 -2.19 27.07
N LYS A 457 17.66 -3.35 27.72
CA LYS A 457 17.26 -3.50 29.11
C LYS A 457 18.16 -4.49 29.83
N LYS A 458 18.68 -4.09 30.98
CA LYS A 458 19.42 -4.95 31.88
C LYS A 458 18.48 -5.54 32.91
N ILE A 459 18.58 -6.86 33.11
CA ILE A 459 17.82 -7.65 34.06
C ILE A 459 18.79 -8.12 35.12
N GLU A 460 18.71 -7.50 36.29
CA GLU A 460 19.56 -7.80 37.45
C GLU A 460 19.15 -9.11 38.17
#